data_aade1d223b584af5385beb2840e9e8d4
#
_entry.id   aade1d223b584af5385beb2840e9e8d4
#
_cell.length_a   1.000
_cell.length_b   1.000
_cell.length_c   1.000
_cell.angle_alpha   90.00
_cell.angle_beta   90.00
_cell.angle_gamma   90.00
#
_symmetry.space_group_name_H-M   'P 1'
#
loop_
_entity.id
_entity.type
_entity.pdbx_description
1 polymer ?
#
loop_
_entity_poly.entity_id
_entity_poly.type
_entity_poly.pdbx_seq_one_letter_code
_entity_poly.pdbx_strand_id
1 'polypeptide(L)'
;MHPADLSPDDTVAELLKKEELAQAQKLQVKFNLRSSTLPRDEGCFLSIGQDKCLEDCKFNLTAKTFFIIHGWTMSGMFENWLESLVDALQKREKDANVVVVDWLGLAHQLYTDAVNNTKVVGKAVARVLNWLQEKQNLRLKNVHLIGYSLGAHVAGYAGNYAHGTIGRITGLDPAGPMFEGADPHRRLSPDDADFVDVLHTFTKETLGLSIGIQMPVGHIDVYPNGGDFQPGCGLSDVLGAIAYGNIGNVIRCEHERAVHLFVDSLVNQDKQSFAFQCTDSSRFKKGICLSCRKNRCNSIGYNAKKMRNKRNSKMYLKTRADMPYRVYHYQMKMHIFSYKSLGETEPTFSVTLHGTNGESQPLSLEILEQISLNSTSPFLVYTEEDIGDLLRIKLTWEGSSQSWYSLWRELKSYWFQPDKSSKELHIRRIRVKSGETQQKLTFCAEDLQLTNISPGNDLWFVKCRNGWPKKTEQAHMPPSARMP
;
A
#
# COMPACT_ATOMS: atom_id res chain seq x y z
N MET A 1 -32.19 7.11 -53.18
CA MET A 1 -32.57 7.02 -51.74
C MET A 1 -32.35 8.37 -51.16
N HIS A 2 -33.42 9.12 -50.90
CA HIS A 2 -33.37 10.45 -50.27
C HIS A 2 -33.11 10.31 -48.79
N PRO A 3 -32.30 11.21 -48.16
CA PRO A 3 -32.26 11.30 -46.72
C PRO A 3 -33.61 11.79 -46.21
N ALA A 4 -34.15 11.13 -45.22
CA ALA A 4 -35.41 11.52 -44.57
C ALA A 4 -35.15 12.87 -43.86
N ASP A 5 -35.88 13.91 -44.29
CA ASP A 5 -35.99 15.20 -43.59
C ASP A 5 -36.67 14.92 -42.24
N LEU A 6 -35.88 14.97 -41.17
CA LEU A 6 -36.39 15.09 -39.81
C LEU A 6 -37.08 16.47 -39.70
N SER A 7 -38.31 16.49 -39.23
CA SER A 7 -39.05 17.74 -39.07
C SER A 7 -38.42 18.62 -37.99
N PRO A 8 -38.51 19.96 -38.04
CA PRO A 8 -37.95 20.84 -37.01
C PRO A 8 -38.51 20.52 -35.61
N ASP A 9 -39.70 19.95 -35.52
CA ASP A 9 -40.31 19.53 -34.24
C ASP A 9 -39.64 18.30 -33.62
N ASP A 10 -39.16 17.38 -34.43
CA ASP A 10 -38.46 16.18 -33.96
C ASP A 10 -37.09 16.53 -33.35
N THR A 11 -36.38 17.52 -33.91
CA THR A 11 -35.13 18.05 -33.39
C THR A 11 -35.28 18.80 -32.08
N VAL A 12 -36.36 19.54 -31.91
CA VAL A 12 -36.67 20.27 -30.67
C VAL A 12 -37.08 19.30 -29.58
N ALA A 13 -37.89 18.29 -29.90
CA ALA A 13 -38.28 17.23 -28.94
C ALA A 13 -37.06 16.40 -28.46
N GLU A 14 -36.12 16.15 -29.36
CA GLU A 14 -34.87 15.42 -29.01
C GLU A 14 -33.91 16.25 -28.15
N LEU A 15 -33.84 17.55 -28.40
CA LEU A 15 -33.10 18.52 -27.59
C LEU A 15 -33.72 18.67 -26.20
N LEU A 16 -35.03 18.81 -26.08
CA LEU A 16 -35.74 18.89 -24.80
C LEU A 16 -35.57 17.60 -23.99
N LYS A 17 -35.63 16.44 -24.63
CA LYS A 17 -35.40 15.16 -23.98
C LYS A 17 -33.95 14.98 -23.49
N LYS A 18 -33.00 15.53 -24.24
CA LYS A 18 -31.59 15.61 -23.80
C LYS A 18 -31.39 16.56 -22.63
N GLU A 19 -32.08 17.70 -22.62
CA GLU A 19 -32.04 18.65 -21.51
C GLU A 19 -32.70 18.10 -20.25
N GLU A 20 -33.87 17.45 -20.37
CA GLU A 20 -34.54 16.76 -19.27
C GLU A 20 -33.73 15.63 -18.72
N LEU A 21 -33.07 14.81 -19.56
CA LEU A 21 -32.19 13.74 -19.16
C LEU A 21 -30.93 14.29 -18.46
N ALA A 22 -30.33 15.37 -19.00
CA ALA A 22 -29.21 16.06 -18.38
C ALA A 22 -29.60 16.69 -17.04
N GLN A 23 -30.81 17.19 -16.91
CA GLN A 23 -31.31 17.76 -15.67
C GLN A 23 -31.68 16.70 -14.63
N ALA A 24 -32.24 15.56 -15.06
CA ALA A 24 -32.44 14.39 -14.21
C ALA A 24 -31.11 13.80 -13.71
N GLN A 25 -30.10 13.72 -14.58
CA GLN A 25 -28.73 13.31 -14.20
C GLN A 25 -28.07 14.30 -13.26
N LYS A 26 -28.33 15.61 -13.41
CA LYS A 26 -27.88 16.69 -12.52
C LYS A 26 -28.40 16.53 -11.10
N LEU A 27 -29.64 16.07 -10.94
CA LEU A 27 -30.29 15.83 -9.66
C LEU A 27 -29.79 14.56 -8.94
N GLN A 28 -29.10 13.65 -9.65
CA GLN A 28 -28.58 12.40 -9.10
C GLN A 28 -27.16 12.53 -8.50
N VAL A 29 -26.49 13.66 -8.71
CA VAL A 29 -25.18 13.94 -8.13
C VAL A 29 -25.31 15.17 -7.23
N LYS A 30 -25.06 14.98 -5.93
CA LYS A 30 -25.15 16.03 -4.92
C LYS A 30 -23.75 16.32 -4.35
N PHE A 31 -23.50 17.59 -4.05
CA PHE A 31 -22.25 18.07 -3.47
C PHE A 31 -22.53 18.59 -2.07
N ASN A 32 -22.27 17.73 -1.08
CA ASN A 32 -22.57 18.01 0.31
C ASN A 32 -21.33 18.58 1.01
N LEU A 33 -21.35 19.88 1.31
CA LEU A 33 -20.31 20.48 2.14
C LEU A 33 -20.56 20.11 3.60
N ARG A 34 -19.60 19.39 4.17
CA ARG A 34 -19.59 19.01 5.58
C ARG A 34 -18.96 20.11 6.41
N SER A 35 -19.68 20.56 7.43
CA SER A 35 -19.22 21.57 8.38
C SER A 35 -19.09 20.96 9.76
N SER A 36 -18.02 21.30 10.47
CA SER A 36 -17.83 20.91 11.88
C SER A 36 -18.84 21.63 12.83
N THR A 37 -19.50 22.67 12.33
CA THR A 37 -20.43 23.50 13.12
C THR A 37 -21.92 23.21 12.87
N LEU A 38 -22.22 22.42 11.82
CA LEU A 38 -23.61 22.04 11.52
C LEU A 38 -23.90 20.61 11.99
N PRO A 39 -25.12 20.31 12.42
CA PRO A 39 -25.55 18.95 12.68
C PRO A 39 -25.27 18.04 11.47
N ARG A 40 -24.86 16.80 11.71
CA ARG A 40 -24.53 15.84 10.63
C ARG A 40 -25.67 15.59 9.64
N ASP A 41 -26.90 15.80 10.07
CA ASP A 41 -28.10 15.54 9.28
C ASP A 41 -28.56 16.76 8.44
N GLU A 42 -28.04 17.94 8.72
CA GLU A 42 -28.33 19.16 7.95
C GLU A 42 -27.17 19.45 6.99
N GLY A 43 -27.09 18.70 5.89
CA GLY A 43 -26.09 18.90 4.86
C GLY A 43 -26.28 20.21 4.10
N CYS A 44 -25.20 20.94 3.90
CA CYS A 44 -25.18 22.11 3.03
C CYS A 44 -24.79 21.69 1.62
N PHE A 45 -25.70 21.84 0.65
CA PHE A 45 -25.50 21.42 -0.72
C PHE A 45 -25.06 22.57 -1.62
N LEU A 46 -24.00 22.34 -2.39
CA LEU A 46 -23.50 23.27 -3.39
C LEU A 46 -24.31 23.10 -4.67
N SER A 47 -24.80 24.21 -5.21
CA SER A 47 -25.56 24.26 -6.46
C SER A 47 -24.94 25.28 -7.42
N ILE A 48 -24.63 24.84 -8.62
CA ILE A 48 -24.00 25.69 -9.67
C ILE A 48 -24.97 26.87 -9.98
N GLY A 49 -24.40 28.09 -10.01
CA GLY A 49 -25.12 29.30 -10.31
C GLY A 49 -25.93 29.87 -9.13
N GLN A 50 -25.86 29.25 -7.96
CA GLN A 50 -26.46 29.77 -6.72
C GLN A 50 -25.37 30.26 -5.78
N ASP A 51 -24.86 31.45 -6.03
CA ASP A 51 -23.70 31.99 -5.27
C ASP A 51 -24.01 32.12 -3.77
N LYS A 52 -25.27 32.39 -3.45
CA LYS A 52 -25.76 32.48 -2.06
C LYS A 52 -25.53 31.19 -1.28
N CYS A 53 -25.56 30.01 -1.92
CA CYS A 53 -25.33 28.77 -1.21
C CYS A 53 -23.91 28.68 -0.63
N LEU A 54 -22.94 29.31 -1.25
CA LEU A 54 -21.55 29.35 -0.75
C LEU A 54 -21.44 30.17 0.54
N GLU A 55 -22.16 31.31 0.60
CA GLU A 55 -22.19 32.13 1.78
C GLU A 55 -22.97 31.46 2.92
N ASP A 56 -24.15 30.90 2.63
CA ASP A 56 -24.97 30.18 3.58
C ASP A 56 -24.25 28.96 4.16
N CYS A 57 -23.48 28.24 3.33
CA CYS A 57 -22.65 27.08 3.72
C CYS A 57 -21.30 27.48 4.34
N LYS A 58 -20.97 28.78 4.37
CA LYS A 58 -19.67 29.28 4.86
C LYS A 58 -18.47 28.66 4.12
N PHE A 59 -18.60 28.48 2.81
CA PHE A 59 -17.54 27.96 1.97
C PHE A 59 -16.35 28.94 1.93
N ASN A 60 -15.15 28.48 2.29
CA ASN A 60 -13.94 29.30 2.28
C ASN A 60 -13.20 29.14 0.95
N LEU A 61 -13.32 30.12 0.05
CA LEU A 61 -12.74 30.11 -1.30
C LEU A 61 -11.19 30.14 -1.31
N THR A 62 -10.56 30.51 -0.20
CA THR A 62 -9.10 30.61 -0.10
C THR A 62 -8.47 29.38 0.57
N ALA A 63 -9.28 28.54 1.18
CA ALA A 63 -8.81 27.35 1.90
C ALA A 63 -8.59 26.14 0.97
N LYS A 64 -7.86 25.15 1.48
CA LYS A 64 -7.82 23.83 0.86
C LYS A 64 -9.23 23.26 0.75
N THR A 65 -9.51 22.65 -0.38
CA THR A 65 -10.83 22.07 -0.66
C THR A 65 -10.69 20.62 -1.06
N PHE A 66 -11.30 19.75 -0.26
CA PHE A 66 -11.32 18.30 -0.47
C PHE A 66 -12.65 17.86 -1.02
N PHE A 67 -12.62 17.04 -2.06
CA PHE A 67 -13.79 16.32 -2.57
C PHE A 67 -13.58 14.84 -2.32
N ILE A 68 -14.47 14.23 -1.53
CA ILE A 68 -14.47 12.80 -1.25
C ILE A 68 -15.46 12.12 -2.17
N ILE A 69 -15.01 11.16 -2.96
CA ILE A 69 -15.80 10.48 -3.97
C ILE A 69 -15.82 8.98 -3.65
N HIS A 70 -16.97 8.48 -3.20
CA HIS A 70 -17.16 7.07 -2.86
C HIS A 70 -17.19 6.18 -4.09
N GLY A 71 -17.16 4.87 -3.88
CA GLY A 71 -17.17 3.86 -4.91
C GLY A 71 -18.56 3.26 -5.18
N TRP A 72 -18.52 2.10 -5.86
CA TRP A 72 -19.70 1.27 -6.07
C TRP A 72 -20.29 0.81 -4.74
N THR A 73 -21.61 0.80 -4.64
CA THR A 73 -22.31 0.38 -3.42
C THR A 73 -23.39 -0.66 -3.73
N MET A 74 -23.39 -1.74 -2.97
CA MET A 74 -24.44 -2.75 -3.03
C MET A 74 -25.65 -2.39 -2.14
N SER A 75 -25.44 -1.59 -1.11
CA SER A 75 -26.45 -1.22 -0.13
C SER A 75 -27.21 0.08 -0.50
N GLY A 76 -26.66 0.88 -1.41
CA GLY A 76 -27.18 2.22 -1.72
C GLY A 76 -27.02 3.23 -0.56
N MET A 77 -26.17 2.93 0.41
CA MET A 77 -25.88 3.76 1.57
C MET A 77 -24.38 4.08 1.64
N PHE A 78 -24.03 5.17 2.33
CA PHE A 78 -22.66 5.48 2.63
C PHE A 78 -22.02 4.44 3.56
N GLU A 79 -20.77 4.12 3.32
CA GLU A 79 -19.98 3.24 4.16
C GLU A 79 -19.42 4.02 5.37
N ASN A 80 -19.14 3.30 6.46
CA ASN A 80 -18.70 3.90 7.73
C ASN A 80 -17.38 4.67 7.64
N TRP A 81 -16.48 4.28 6.72
CA TRP A 81 -15.21 4.96 6.52
C TRP A 81 -15.33 6.43 6.10
N LEU A 82 -16.46 6.79 5.46
CA LEU A 82 -16.65 8.14 4.94
C LEU A 82 -16.62 9.19 6.08
N GLU A 83 -17.36 8.96 7.16
CA GLU A 83 -17.38 9.87 8.30
C GLU A 83 -16.01 9.96 8.97
N SER A 84 -15.28 8.83 9.09
CA SER A 84 -13.94 8.81 9.65
C SER A 84 -12.95 9.63 8.82
N LEU A 85 -13.07 9.61 7.50
CA LEU A 85 -12.23 10.41 6.60
C LEU A 85 -12.58 11.90 6.68
N VAL A 86 -13.87 12.24 6.71
CA VAL A 86 -14.34 13.64 6.89
C VAL A 86 -13.78 14.20 8.20
N ASP A 87 -13.98 13.50 9.31
CA ASP A 87 -13.52 13.92 10.63
C ASP A 87 -12.00 14.10 10.67
N ALA A 88 -11.25 13.17 10.07
CA ALA A 88 -9.79 13.23 10.03
C ALA A 88 -9.28 14.43 9.22
N LEU A 89 -9.90 14.72 8.07
CA LEU A 89 -9.57 15.90 7.26
C LEU A 89 -9.87 17.21 7.99
N GLN A 90 -11.01 17.31 8.62
CA GLN A 90 -11.41 18.49 9.38
C GLN A 90 -10.51 18.75 10.60
N LYS A 91 -10.06 17.71 11.28
CA LYS A 91 -9.10 17.81 12.39
C LYS A 91 -7.72 18.23 11.91
N ARG A 92 -7.30 17.71 10.76
CA ARG A 92 -5.97 18.01 10.20
C ARG A 92 -5.89 19.40 9.59
N GLU A 93 -6.93 19.83 8.88
CA GLU A 93 -7.01 21.09 8.15
C GLU A 93 -8.29 21.85 8.59
N LYS A 94 -8.18 22.59 9.69
CA LYS A 94 -9.32 23.19 10.39
C LYS A 94 -10.18 24.14 9.56
N ASP A 95 -9.57 24.84 8.59
CA ASP A 95 -10.25 25.83 7.75
C ASP A 95 -10.65 25.26 6.39
N ALA A 96 -10.38 23.99 6.13
CA ALA A 96 -10.63 23.37 4.83
C ALA A 96 -12.12 23.16 4.57
N ASN A 97 -12.46 23.23 3.28
CA ASN A 97 -13.76 22.76 2.81
C ASN A 97 -13.68 21.26 2.57
N VAL A 98 -14.61 20.50 3.11
CA VAL A 98 -14.73 19.05 2.86
C VAL A 98 -16.07 18.79 2.21
N VAL A 99 -16.06 18.44 0.94
CA VAL A 99 -17.24 18.18 0.13
C VAL A 99 -17.36 16.69 -0.14
N VAL A 100 -18.49 16.10 0.19
CA VAL A 100 -18.83 14.72 -0.18
C VAL A 100 -19.59 14.73 -1.49
N VAL A 101 -19.09 14.02 -2.48
CA VAL A 101 -19.77 13.79 -3.75
C VAL A 101 -20.71 12.60 -3.58
N ASP A 102 -21.99 12.89 -3.44
CA ASP A 102 -23.04 11.87 -3.35
C ASP A 102 -23.54 11.51 -4.74
N TRP A 103 -23.20 10.31 -5.20
CA TRP A 103 -23.70 9.71 -6.43
C TRP A 103 -24.29 8.32 -6.19
N LEU A 104 -24.84 8.10 -4.99
CA LEU A 104 -25.38 6.80 -4.54
C LEU A 104 -26.37 6.20 -5.53
N GLY A 105 -27.26 7.00 -6.09
CA GLY A 105 -28.24 6.54 -7.07
C GLY A 105 -27.62 5.97 -8.35
N LEU A 106 -26.51 6.55 -8.82
CA LEU A 106 -25.76 6.08 -9.99
C LEU A 106 -24.74 5.00 -9.65
N ALA A 107 -24.29 4.94 -8.40
CA ALA A 107 -23.36 3.94 -7.89
C ALA A 107 -24.05 2.64 -7.47
N HIS A 108 -25.32 2.70 -7.06
CA HIS A 108 -26.15 1.56 -6.67
C HIS A 108 -26.85 0.97 -7.89
N GLN A 109 -26.08 0.45 -8.83
CA GLN A 109 -26.50 -0.15 -10.09
C GLN A 109 -25.70 -1.45 -10.33
N LEU A 110 -25.99 -2.16 -11.40
CA LEU A 110 -25.07 -3.20 -11.85
C LEU A 110 -23.68 -2.59 -12.05
N TYR A 111 -22.64 -3.36 -11.76
CA TYR A 111 -21.26 -2.85 -11.81
C TYR A 111 -20.92 -2.18 -13.15
N THR A 112 -21.32 -2.80 -14.27
CA THR A 112 -21.10 -2.23 -15.61
C THR A 112 -21.77 -0.88 -15.82
N ASP A 113 -22.97 -0.70 -15.27
CA ASP A 113 -23.69 0.56 -15.35
C ASP A 113 -23.05 1.62 -14.45
N ALA A 114 -22.66 1.23 -13.25
CA ALA A 114 -21.91 2.10 -12.34
C ALA A 114 -20.57 2.55 -12.95
N VAL A 115 -19.88 1.66 -13.67
CA VAL A 115 -18.64 2.01 -14.42
C VAL A 115 -18.96 3.06 -15.50
N ASN A 116 -20.00 2.90 -16.28
CA ASN A 116 -20.40 3.88 -17.29
C ASN A 116 -20.79 5.22 -16.67
N ASN A 117 -21.38 5.19 -15.49
CA ASN A 117 -21.78 6.38 -14.73
C ASN A 117 -20.57 7.16 -14.15
N THR A 118 -19.41 6.55 -14.01
CA THR A 118 -18.21 7.26 -13.51
C THR A 118 -17.84 8.47 -14.35
N LYS A 119 -17.98 8.37 -15.67
CA LYS A 119 -17.75 9.48 -16.59
C LYS A 119 -18.78 10.61 -16.41
N VAL A 120 -20.04 10.26 -16.25
CA VAL A 120 -21.13 11.23 -16.02
C VAL A 120 -20.88 11.99 -14.73
N VAL A 121 -20.55 11.29 -13.65
CA VAL A 121 -20.26 11.89 -12.34
C VAL A 121 -18.99 12.73 -12.41
N GLY A 122 -17.95 12.25 -13.08
CA GLY A 122 -16.71 13.01 -13.28
C GLY A 122 -16.92 14.33 -13.99
N LYS A 123 -17.79 14.35 -15.03
CA LYS A 123 -18.20 15.59 -15.69
C LYS A 123 -18.98 16.51 -14.74
N ALA A 124 -19.82 15.97 -13.88
CA ALA A 124 -20.57 16.77 -12.89
C ALA A 124 -19.62 17.42 -11.87
N VAL A 125 -18.63 16.68 -11.37
CA VAL A 125 -17.58 17.22 -10.50
C VAL A 125 -16.79 18.33 -11.21
N ALA A 126 -16.39 18.11 -12.46
CA ALA A 126 -15.68 19.11 -13.26
C ALA A 126 -16.50 20.41 -13.44
N ARG A 127 -17.80 20.29 -13.68
CA ARG A 127 -18.70 21.47 -13.79
C ARG A 127 -18.72 22.30 -12.51
N VAL A 128 -18.79 21.66 -11.35
CA VAL A 128 -18.73 22.37 -10.06
C VAL A 128 -17.37 23.05 -9.87
N LEU A 129 -16.29 22.35 -10.18
CA LEU A 129 -14.93 22.92 -10.12
C LEU A 129 -14.75 24.10 -11.07
N ASN A 130 -15.22 23.97 -12.30
CA ASN A 130 -15.16 25.08 -13.29
C ASN A 130 -15.97 26.29 -12.83
N TRP A 131 -17.17 26.09 -12.28
CA TRP A 131 -17.98 27.18 -11.70
C TRP A 131 -17.27 27.84 -10.53
N LEU A 132 -16.72 27.07 -9.59
CA LEU A 132 -15.97 27.59 -8.44
C LEU A 132 -14.72 28.36 -8.89
N GLN A 133 -14.01 27.89 -9.89
CA GLN A 133 -12.82 28.54 -10.45
C GLN A 133 -13.17 29.83 -11.19
N GLU A 134 -14.09 29.75 -12.17
CA GLU A 134 -14.34 30.82 -13.13
C GLU A 134 -15.21 31.93 -12.56
N LYS A 135 -16.14 31.59 -11.67
CA LYS A 135 -17.10 32.53 -11.12
C LYS A 135 -16.79 32.95 -9.70
N GLN A 136 -16.11 32.11 -8.93
CA GLN A 136 -15.86 32.32 -7.50
C GLN A 136 -14.36 32.48 -7.18
N ASN A 137 -13.49 32.40 -8.19
CA ASN A 137 -12.02 32.56 -8.07
C ASN A 137 -11.35 31.51 -7.16
N LEU A 138 -11.92 30.33 -7.04
CA LEU A 138 -11.25 29.21 -6.36
C LEU A 138 -10.02 28.79 -7.17
N ARG A 139 -8.89 28.62 -6.51
CA ARG A 139 -7.68 28.10 -7.15
C ARG A 139 -7.72 26.58 -7.21
N LEU A 140 -7.72 25.98 -8.40
CA LEU A 140 -7.74 24.52 -8.55
C LEU A 140 -6.53 23.83 -7.96
N LYS A 141 -5.39 24.50 -7.83
CA LYS A 141 -4.22 23.92 -7.14
C LYS A 141 -4.44 23.70 -5.63
N ASN A 142 -5.45 24.33 -5.02
CA ASN A 142 -5.87 24.09 -3.64
C ASN A 142 -6.92 22.98 -3.52
N VAL A 143 -7.33 22.39 -4.64
CA VAL A 143 -8.32 21.31 -4.68
C VAL A 143 -7.60 19.96 -4.64
N HIS A 144 -8.06 19.09 -3.77
CA HIS A 144 -7.63 17.71 -3.63
C HIS A 144 -8.85 16.77 -3.74
N LEU A 145 -8.91 15.99 -4.81
CA LEU A 145 -9.92 14.94 -4.98
C LEU A 145 -9.41 13.63 -4.35
N ILE A 146 -10.23 13.03 -3.51
CA ILE A 146 -9.95 11.75 -2.87
C ILE A 146 -11.02 10.76 -3.31
N GLY A 147 -10.65 9.84 -4.19
CA GLY A 147 -11.56 8.86 -4.78
C GLY A 147 -11.26 7.44 -4.32
N TYR A 148 -12.28 6.71 -3.88
CA TYR A 148 -12.22 5.32 -3.48
C TYR A 148 -12.86 4.42 -4.53
N SER A 149 -12.18 3.34 -4.91
CA SER A 149 -12.68 2.33 -5.86
C SER A 149 -13.10 2.98 -7.19
N LEU A 150 -14.36 2.89 -7.63
CA LEU A 150 -14.88 3.60 -8.80
C LEU A 150 -14.75 5.13 -8.67
N GLY A 151 -14.81 5.66 -7.45
CA GLY A 151 -14.63 7.09 -7.18
C GLY A 151 -13.26 7.63 -7.58
N ALA A 152 -12.22 6.80 -7.60
CA ALA A 152 -10.91 7.18 -8.09
C ALA A 152 -10.93 7.49 -9.60
N HIS A 153 -11.68 6.72 -10.38
CA HIS A 153 -11.84 6.97 -11.81
C HIS A 153 -12.78 8.15 -12.09
N VAL A 154 -13.79 8.37 -11.22
CA VAL A 154 -14.58 9.62 -11.23
C VAL A 154 -13.66 10.83 -11.08
N ALA A 155 -12.74 10.80 -10.13
CA ALA A 155 -11.74 11.87 -9.94
C ALA A 155 -10.87 12.06 -11.18
N GLY A 156 -10.45 10.97 -11.83
CA GLY A 156 -9.71 11.01 -13.09
C GLY A 156 -10.48 11.71 -14.20
N TYR A 157 -11.75 11.38 -14.40
CA TYR A 157 -12.62 12.07 -15.35
C TYR A 157 -12.80 13.55 -15.00
N ALA A 158 -12.97 13.89 -13.72
CA ALA A 158 -13.05 15.28 -13.29
C ALA A 158 -11.78 16.07 -13.69
N GLY A 159 -10.61 15.47 -13.53
CA GLY A 159 -9.35 16.05 -13.98
C GLY A 159 -9.30 16.31 -15.49
N ASN A 160 -9.82 15.37 -16.28
CA ASN A 160 -9.88 15.51 -17.73
C ASN A 160 -10.82 16.64 -18.22
N TYR A 161 -11.95 16.84 -17.51
CA TYR A 161 -12.97 17.80 -17.91
C TYR A 161 -12.89 19.15 -17.20
N ALA A 162 -12.02 19.30 -16.21
CA ALA A 162 -11.74 20.59 -15.59
C ALA A 162 -11.02 21.53 -16.56
N HIS A 163 -11.36 22.82 -16.53
CA HIS A 163 -10.77 23.84 -17.41
C HIS A 163 -9.39 24.32 -16.93
N GLY A 164 -8.84 23.71 -15.91
CA GLY A 164 -7.52 23.97 -15.38
C GLY A 164 -6.95 22.73 -14.72
N THR A 165 -5.78 22.84 -14.12
CA THR A 165 -5.11 21.71 -13.49
C THR A 165 -5.47 21.61 -12.00
N ILE A 166 -6.08 20.50 -11.61
CA ILE A 166 -6.38 20.17 -10.21
C ILE A 166 -5.06 19.92 -9.47
N GLY A 167 -4.95 20.42 -8.23
CA GLY A 167 -3.70 20.31 -7.47
C GLY A 167 -3.30 18.88 -7.15
N ARG A 168 -4.26 18.05 -6.69
CA ARG A 168 -3.98 16.66 -6.32
C ARG A 168 -5.18 15.74 -6.48
N ILE A 169 -4.92 14.53 -6.91
CA ILE A 169 -5.87 13.41 -6.83
C ILE A 169 -5.21 12.27 -6.06
N THR A 170 -5.90 11.74 -5.07
CA THR A 170 -5.54 10.50 -4.39
C THR A 170 -6.52 9.41 -4.76
N GLY A 171 -6.02 8.33 -5.36
CA GLY A 171 -6.77 7.12 -5.66
C GLY A 171 -6.61 6.09 -4.53
N LEU A 172 -7.70 5.73 -3.86
CA LEU A 172 -7.72 4.73 -2.80
C LEU A 172 -8.25 3.41 -3.36
N ASP A 173 -7.34 2.50 -3.62
CA ASP A 173 -7.57 1.20 -4.28
C ASP A 173 -8.51 1.33 -5.49
N PRO A 174 -8.08 2.05 -6.54
CA PRO A 174 -8.92 2.27 -7.72
C PRO A 174 -9.45 0.95 -8.29
N ALA A 175 -10.69 0.94 -8.76
CA ALA A 175 -11.33 -0.25 -9.29
C ALA A 175 -10.56 -0.85 -10.48
N GLY A 176 -10.41 -2.18 -10.49
CA GLY A 176 -9.71 -2.94 -11.54
C GLY A 176 -10.60 -3.30 -12.73
N PRO A 177 -11.74 -3.99 -12.51
CA PRO A 177 -12.57 -4.50 -13.62
C PRO A 177 -13.02 -3.38 -14.54
N MET A 178 -12.83 -3.56 -15.85
CA MET A 178 -13.09 -2.62 -16.94
C MET A 178 -12.15 -1.39 -17.02
N PHE A 179 -11.19 -1.25 -16.09
CA PHE A 179 -10.18 -0.17 -16.10
C PHE A 179 -8.76 -0.69 -16.32
N GLU A 180 -8.48 -1.93 -15.94
CA GLU A 180 -7.18 -2.55 -16.20
C GLU A 180 -6.87 -2.55 -17.69
N GLY A 181 -5.71 -1.97 -18.07
CA GLY A 181 -5.32 -1.84 -19.48
C GLY A 181 -6.09 -0.80 -20.30
N ALA A 182 -7.02 -0.05 -19.68
CA ALA A 182 -7.75 1.00 -20.38
C ALA A 182 -6.85 2.20 -20.72
N ASP A 183 -7.25 2.95 -21.74
CA ASP A 183 -6.56 4.19 -22.12
C ASP A 183 -6.56 5.21 -20.96
N PRO A 184 -5.49 6.03 -20.82
CA PRO A 184 -5.37 6.99 -19.72
C PRO A 184 -6.58 7.93 -19.54
N HIS A 185 -7.22 8.36 -20.61
CA HIS A 185 -8.40 9.25 -20.55
C HIS A 185 -9.70 8.52 -20.15
N ARG A 186 -9.67 7.21 -20.00
CA ARG A 186 -10.80 6.38 -19.56
C ARG A 186 -10.65 5.79 -18.17
N ARG A 187 -9.63 6.20 -17.46
CA ARG A 187 -9.30 5.81 -16.09
C ARG A 187 -8.48 6.89 -15.40
N LEU A 188 -8.24 6.73 -14.11
CA LEU A 188 -7.28 7.57 -13.41
C LEU A 188 -5.90 7.46 -14.08
N SER A 189 -5.24 8.60 -14.30
CA SER A 189 -3.91 8.69 -14.88
C SER A 189 -3.10 9.86 -14.29
N PRO A 190 -1.75 9.87 -14.43
CA PRO A 190 -0.94 10.97 -13.93
C PRO A 190 -1.27 12.34 -14.54
N ASP A 191 -1.89 12.37 -15.72
CA ASP A 191 -2.24 13.60 -16.42
C ASP A 191 -3.46 14.31 -15.86
N ASP A 192 -4.19 13.67 -14.93
CA ASP A 192 -5.47 14.17 -14.42
C ASP A 192 -5.31 15.27 -13.37
N ALA A 193 -4.13 15.42 -12.78
CA ALA A 193 -3.82 16.46 -11.80
C ALA A 193 -2.33 16.80 -11.79
N ASP A 194 -1.96 17.86 -11.09
CA ASP A 194 -0.55 18.18 -10.86
C ASP A 194 0.18 17.08 -10.09
N PHE A 195 -0.49 16.48 -9.12
CA PHE A 195 0.00 15.33 -8.37
C PHE A 195 -1.08 14.25 -8.23
N VAL A 196 -0.79 13.03 -8.67
CA VAL A 196 -1.65 11.85 -8.51
C VAL A 196 -0.90 10.79 -7.72
N ASP A 197 -1.41 10.43 -6.56
CA ASP A 197 -0.91 9.34 -5.72
C ASP A 197 -1.98 8.28 -5.50
N VAL A 198 -1.55 7.03 -5.44
CA VAL A 198 -2.46 5.88 -5.42
C VAL A 198 -2.00 4.87 -4.36
N LEU A 199 -2.94 4.36 -3.58
CA LEU A 199 -2.76 3.22 -2.69
C LEU A 199 -3.45 2.00 -3.28
N HIS A 200 -2.69 0.93 -3.52
CA HIS A 200 -3.18 -0.34 -4.05
C HIS A 200 -3.19 -1.40 -2.94
N THR A 201 -4.34 -1.75 -2.42
CA THR A 201 -4.44 -2.63 -1.25
C THR A 201 -5.08 -3.99 -1.51
N PHE A 202 -5.82 -4.13 -2.61
CA PHE A 202 -6.45 -5.41 -2.96
C PHE A 202 -6.38 -5.69 -4.46
N THR A 203 -5.16 -5.94 -4.94
CA THR A 203 -4.86 -6.17 -6.36
C THR A 203 -4.65 -7.64 -6.70
N LYS A 204 -4.87 -8.56 -5.76
CA LYS A 204 -4.74 -9.99 -6.04
C LYS A 204 -5.72 -10.44 -7.10
N GLU A 205 -5.18 -11.06 -8.14
CA GLU A 205 -5.99 -11.68 -9.17
C GLU A 205 -6.61 -12.99 -8.66
N THR A 206 -7.92 -13.08 -8.80
CA THR A 206 -8.67 -14.28 -8.52
C THR A 206 -9.59 -14.54 -9.69
N LEU A 207 -9.50 -15.72 -10.32
CA LEU A 207 -10.27 -16.10 -11.53
C LEU A 207 -10.14 -15.09 -12.69
N GLY A 208 -8.93 -14.52 -12.88
CA GLY A 208 -8.64 -13.58 -13.95
C GLY A 208 -9.10 -12.14 -13.70
N LEU A 209 -9.60 -11.83 -12.48
CA LEU A 209 -10.06 -10.50 -12.08
C LEU A 209 -9.42 -10.07 -10.75
N SER A 210 -9.04 -8.81 -10.65
CA SER A 210 -8.67 -8.17 -9.39
C SER A 210 -9.66 -7.06 -9.05
N ILE A 211 -10.00 -6.93 -7.76
CA ILE A 211 -10.92 -5.89 -7.28
C ILE A 211 -10.30 -4.50 -7.46
N GLY A 212 -9.05 -4.32 -6.98
CA GLY A 212 -8.27 -3.14 -7.22
C GLY A 212 -7.43 -3.25 -8.50
N ILE A 213 -7.19 -2.12 -9.16
CA ILE A 213 -6.34 -2.07 -10.36
C ILE A 213 -4.90 -2.45 -10.00
N GLN A 214 -4.27 -3.30 -10.81
CA GLN A 214 -2.90 -3.76 -10.60
C GLN A 214 -1.87 -2.81 -11.17
N MET A 215 -2.14 -2.26 -12.35
CA MET A 215 -1.21 -1.38 -13.05
C MET A 215 -1.02 -0.04 -12.33
N PRO A 216 0.16 0.57 -12.41
CA PRO A 216 0.37 1.93 -11.93
C PRO A 216 -0.50 2.92 -12.71
N VAL A 217 -1.17 3.81 -12.00
CA VAL A 217 -2.06 4.84 -12.58
C VAL A 217 -1.81 6.25 -12.01
N GLY A 218 -0.79 6.43 -11.17
CA GLY A 218 -0.41 7.70 -10.58
C GLY A 218 1.02 8.13 -10.92
N HIS A 219 1.44 9.26 -10.40
CA HIS A 219 2.86 9.61 -10.32
C HIS A 219 3.56 8.68 -9.33
N ILE A 220 2.87 8.36 -8.23
CA ILE A 220 3.31 7.45 -7.18
C ILE A 220 2.22 6.39 -6.98
N ASP A 221 2.61 5.13 -7.06
CA ASP A 221 1.74 3.98 -6.82
C ASP A 221 2.32 3.16 -5.68
N VAL A 222 1.63 3.14 -4.55
CA VAL A 222 2.05 2.45 -3.33
C VAL A 222 1.33 1.13 -3.20
N TYR A 223 2.09 0.05 -3.00
CA TYR A 223 1.58 -1.31 -2.82
C TYR A 223 1.88 -1.82 -1.40
N PRO A 224 1.06 -1.45 -0.40
CA PRO A 224 1.25 -1.95 0.95
C PRO A 224 1.14 -3.47 0.98
N ASN A 225 2.11 -4.13 1.61
CA ASN A 225 2.19 -5.59 1.69
C ASN A 225 2.13 -6.30 0.32
N GLY A 226 2.66 -5.66 -0.71
CA GLY A 226 2.62 -6.12 -2.09
C GLY A 226 1.34 -5.81 -2.84
N GLY A 227 0.35 -5.20 -2.21
CA GLY A 227 -0.97 -4.89 -2.77
C GLY A 227 -1.93 -6.08 -2.81
N ASP A 228 -1.51 -7.26 -2.38
CA ASP A 228 -2.32 -8.49 -2.48
C ASP A 228 -3.25 -8.70 -1.29
N PHE A 229 -2.67 -8.84 -0.11
CA PHE A 229 -3.37 -9.07 1.15
C PHE A 229 -2.90 -8.06 2.20
N GLN A 230 -3.80 -7.75 3.13
CA GLN A 230 -3.51 -6.83 4.21
C GLN A 230 -3.54 -7.55 5.57
N PRO A 231 -2.59 -7.24 6.47
CA PRO A 231 -2.61 -7.79 7.83
C PRO A 231 -3.93 -7.48 8.55
N GLY A 232 -4.45 -8.43 9.30
CA GLY A 232 -5.73 -8.30 10.01
C GLY A 232 -6.97 -8.60 9.17
N CYS A 233 -6.84 -8.78 7.85
CA CYS A 233 -7.91 -9.21 6.94
C CYS A 233 -7.74 -10.71 6.57
N GLY A 234 -7.61 -11.59 7.54
CA GLY A 234 -7.06 -12.95 7.39
C GLY A 234 -7.80 -13.90 6.45
N LEU A 235 -7.03 -14.88 5.92
CA LEU A 235 -7.53 -16.01 5.12
C LEU A 235 -8.55 -16.89 5.87
N SER A 236 -8.44 -17.00 7.19
CA SER A 236 -9.42 -17.66 8.04
C SER A 236 -10.79 -17.02 7.93
N ASP A 237 -10.84 -15.70 7.79
CA ASP A 237 -12.06 -14.94 7.60
C ASP A 237 -12.64 -15.14 6.20
N VAL A 238 -11.78 -15.38 5.18
CA VAL A 238 -12.21 -15.71 3.82
C VAL A 238 -12.93 -17.07 3.79
N LEU A 239 -12.35 -18.10 4.38
CA LEU A 239 -12.95 -19.43 4.41
C LEU A 239 -14.23 -19.46 5.26
N GLY A 240 -14.22 -18.78 6.40
CA GLY A 240 -15.40 -18.58 7.22
C GLY A 240 -16.49 -17.79 6.52
N ALA A 241 -16.13 -16.70 5.85
CA ALA A 241 -17.07 -15.87 5.11
C ALA A 241 -17.68 -16.58 3.89
N ILE A 242 -16.91 -17.44 3.20
CA ILE A 242 -17.42 -18.29 2.11
C ILE A 242 -18.42 -19.30 2.68
N ALA A 243 -18.09 -19.93 3.82
CA ALA A 243 -18.95 -20.91 4.48
C ALA A 243 -20.27 -20.31 4.98
N TYR A 244 -20.25 -19.04 5.40
CA TYR A 244 -21.43 -18.31 5.91
C TYR A 244 -22.05 -17.34 4.91
N GLY A 245 -21.64 -17.37 3.65
CA GLY A 245 -22.18 -16.50 2.60
C GLY A 245 -21.81 -15.01 2.73
N ASN A 246 -20.77 -14.69 3.49
CA ASN A 246 -20.40 -13.33 3.85
C ASN A 246 -19.14 -12.82 3.11
N ILE A 247 -18.98 -13.23 1.85
CA ILE A 247 -17.83 -12.90 0.98
C ILE A 247 -17.63 -11.38 0.88
N GLY A 248 -18.70 -10.60 0.89
CA GLY A 248 -18.64 -9.14 0.79
C GLY A 248 -17.83 -8.46 1.90
N ASN A 249 -17.84 -8.98 3.11
CA ASN A 249 -17.11 -8.38 4.24
C ASN A 249 -15.60 -8.59 4.15
N VAL A 250 -15.16 -9.69 3.54
CA VAL A 250 -13.73 -10.00 3.36
C VAL A 250 -13.13 -9.13 2.26
N ILE A 251 -13.82 -9.04 1.12
CA ILE A 251 -13.44 -8.14 0.02
C ILE A 251 -13.34 -6.70 0.53
N ARG A 252 -14.28 -6.30 1.40
CA ARG A 252 -14.33 -4.97 2.00
C ARG A 252 -13.09 -4.66 2.85
N CYS A 253 -12.65 -5.58 3.71
CA CYS A 253 -11.51 -5.36 4.60
C CYS A 253 -10.24 -4.96 3.84
N GLU A 254 -9.87 -5.74 2.84
CA GLU A 254 -8.69 -5.51 2.00
C GLU A 254 -8.80 -4.22 1.17
N HIS A 255 -9.95 -4.04 0.55
CA HIS A 255 -10.23 -2.92 -0.33
C HIS A 255 -10.30 -1.59 0.43
N GLU A 256 -10.99 -1.56 1.57
CA GLU A 256 -11.10 -0.37 2.42
C GLU A 256 -9.80 -0.02 3.17
N ARG A 257 -8.84 -0.94 3.25
CA ARG A 257 -7.56 -0.66 3.90
C ARG A 257 -6.87 0.56 3.30
N ALA A 258 -7.06 0.85 2.02
CA ALA A 258 -6.54 2.05 1.38
C ALA A 258 -7.07 3.33 2.06
N VAL A 259 -8.35 3.36 2.40
CA VAL A 259 -8.96 4.48 3.13
C VAL A 259 -8.38 4.58 4.54
N HIS A 260 -8.28 3.46 5.26
CA HIS A 260 -7.75 3.45 6.63
C HIS A 260 -6.29 3.86 6.70
N LEU A 261 -5.46 3.48 5.72
CA LEU A 261 -4.08 3.95 5.60
C LEU A 261 -4.00 5.47 5.36
N PHE A 262 -4.89 6.00 4.56
CA PHE A 262 -4.97 7.44 4.33
C PHE A 262 -5.42 8.19 5.59
N VAL A 263 -6.44 7.69 6.28
CA VAL A 263 -6.91 8.24 7.57
C VAL A 263 -5.79 8.19 8.62
N ASP A 264 -5.07 7.09 8.72
CA ASP A 264 -3.91 6.94 9.60
C ASP A 264 -2.87 8.03 9.36
N SER A 265 -2.58 8.33 8.11
CA SER A 265 -1.64 9.41 7.75
C SER A 265 -2.09 10.81 8.18
N LEU A 266 -3.40 11.01 8.35
CA LEU A 266 -3.99 12.26 8.84
C LEU A 266 -3.94 12.36 10.36
N VAL A 267 -4.28 11.30 11.08
CA VAL A 267 -4.47 11.31 12.54
C VAL A 267 -3.19 11.00 13.32
N ASN A 268 -2.32 10.14 12.81
CA ASN A 268 -1.08 9.72 13.47
C ASN A 268 0.14 10.42 12.82
N GLN A 269 0.23 11.74 12.99
CA GLN A 269 1.24 12.58 12.32
C GLN A 269 2.68 12.27 12.77
N ASP A 270 2.86 11.83 14.00
CA ASP A 270 4.14 11.43 14.61
C ASP A 270 4.57 10.01 14.25
N LYS A 271 3.67 9.21 13.66
CA LYS A 271 3.89 7.80 13.30
C LYS A 271 3.59 7.54 11.82
N GLN A 272 4.27 8.28 10.95
CA GLN A 272 4.12 8.16 9.50
C GLN A 272 4.74 6.88 8.97
N SER A 273 4.03 6.20 8.08
CA SER A 273 4.55 5.08 7.30
C SER A 273 5.36 5.57 6.11
N PHE A 274 6.50 4.93 5.85
CA PHE A 274 7.36 5.19 4.69
C PHE A 274 7.29 4.03 3.70
N ALA A 275 7.23 4.37 2.42
CA ALA A 275 7.36 3.43 1.32
C ALA A 275 8.66 3.64 0.56
N PHE A 276 9.15 2.57 -0.06
CA PHE A 276 10.43 2.54 -0.74
C PHE A 276 10.23 2.16 -2.21
N GLN A 277 10.84 2.90 -3.11
CA GLN A 277 10.78 2.62 -4.53
C GLN A 277 11.46 1.29 -4.85
N CYS A 278 10.74 0.42 -5.56
CA CYS A 278 11.22 -0.88 -5.99
C CYS A 278 10.57 -1.26 -7.33
N THR A 279 11.21 -2.14 -8.08
CA THR A 279 10.66 -2.59 -9.36
C THR A 279 9.50 -3.57 -9.20
N ASP A 280 9.56 -4.39 -8.13
CA ASP A 280 8.55 -5.40 -7.85
C ASP A 280 8.57 -5.84 -6.38
N SER A 281 7.52 -6.54 -5.97
CA SER A 281 7.36 -7.04 -4.60
C SER A 281 8.41 -8.08 -4.21
N SER A 282 8.86 -8.93 -5.15
CA SER A 282 9.87 -9.96 -4.88
C SER A 282 11.22 -9.34 -4.49
N ARG A 283 11.64 -8.30 -5.21
CA ARG A 283 12.85 -7.55 -4.87
C ARG A 283 12.73 -6.83 -3.52
N PHE A 284 11.54 -6.30 -3.23
CA PHE A 284 11.28 -5.66 -1.94
C PHE A 284 11.39 -6.66 -0.78
N LYS A 285 10.86 -7.88 -0.92
CA LYS A 285 10.97 -8.96 0.08
C LYS A 285 12.41 -9.38 0.38
N LYS A 286 13.33 -9.16 -0.55
CA LYS A 286 14.77 -9.36 -0.34
C LYS A 286 15.43 -8.19 0.40
N GLY A 287 14.70 -7.13 0.73
CA GLY A 287 15.19 -5.95 1.42
C GLY A 287 16.18 -5.09 0.63
N ILE A 288 16.35 -5.32 -0.67
CA ILE A 288 17.34 -4.61 -1.49
C ILE A 288 16.90 -3.22 -1.93
N CYS A 289 15.66 -2.84 -1.66
CA CYS A 289 15.06 -1.58 -2.08
C CYS A 289 14.93 -0.54 -0.95
N LEU A 290 15.55 -0.71 0.21
CA LEU A 290 15.42 0.18 1.36
C LEU A 290 16.29 1.45 1.28
N SER A 291 16.47 2.04 0.11
CA SER A 291 17.27 3.25 -0.05
C SER A 291 16.38 4.49 -0.20
N CYS A 292 16.70 5.55 0.56
CA CYS A 292 16.10 6.87 0.40
C CYS A 292 16.92 7.83 -0.46
N ARG A 293 18.06 7.38 -1.01
CA ARG A 293 18.91 8.21 -1.88
C ARG A 293 18.16 8.56 -3.17
N LYS A 294 18.34 9.78 -3.68
CA LYS A 294 17.68 10.28 -4.89
C LYS A 294 16.14 10.21 -4.82
N ASN A 295 15.58 10.52 -3.66
CA ASN A 295 14.14 10.50 -3.41
C ASN A 295 13.46 9.14 -3.71
N ARG A 296 14.10 8.03 -3.31
CA ARG A 296 13.54 6.68 -3.48
C ARG A 296 12.65 6.22 -2.34
N CYS A 297 12.44 7.04 -1.32
CA CYS A 297 11.45 6.79 -0.27
C CYS A 297 10.51 7.98 -0.13
N ASN A 298 9.33 7.75 0.39
CA ASN A 298 8.30 8.77 0.57
C ASN A 298 7.35 8.37 1.70
N SER A 299 6.75 9.34 2.36
CA SER A 299 5.59 9.10 3.21
C SER A 299 4.41 8.63 2.35
N ILE A 300 3.55 7.80 2.89
CA ILE A 300 2.31 7.40 2.23
C ILE A 300 1.13 8.26 2.71
N GLY A 301 0.04 8.27 1.93
CA GLY A 301 -1.19 8.97 2.28
C GLY A 301 -1.05 10.48 2.17
N TYR A 302 -1.64 11.20 3.13
CA TYR A 302 -1.76 12.66 3.04
C TYR A 302 -0.41 13.39 2.93
N ASN A 303 0.62 12.91 3.60
CA ASN A 303 1.95 13.53 3.61
C ASN A 303 2.86 13.11 2.43
N ALA A 304 2.36 12.30 1.51
CA ALA A 304 3.10 11.96 0.30
C ALA A 304 3.45 13.21 -0.50
N LYS A 305 4.68 13.27 -1.02
CA LYS A 305 5.20 14.39 -1.78
C LYS A 305 5.42 13.99 -3.24
N LYS A 306 5.08 14.88 -4.16
CA LYS A 306 5.40 14.70 -5.57
C LYS A 306 6.92 14.61 -5.75
N MET A 307 7.37 13.53 -6.36
CA MET A 307 8.78 13.37 -6.73
C MET A 307 8.98 13.95 -8.13
N ARG A 308 9.95 14.86 -8.27
CA ARG A 308 10.21 15.55 -9.56
C ARG A 308 10.43 14.54 -10.69
N ASN A 309 9.74 14.78 -11.82
CA ASN A 309 9.91 14.06 -13.09
C ASN A 309 9.72 12.53 -13.03
N LYS A 310 9.00 12.02 -12.05
CA LYS A 310 8.67 10.60 -11.98
C LYS A 310 7.19 10.37 -12.22
N ARG A 311 6.89 9.40 -13.08
CA ARG A 311 5.56 8.83 -13.30
C ARG A 311 5.65 7.34 -13.06
N ASN A 312 4.54 6.75 -12.61
CA ASN A 312 4.43 5.30 -12.38
C ASN A 312 5.54 4.74 -11.48
N SER A 313 5.93 5.48 -10.45
CA SER A 313 6.89 5.00 -9.46
C SER A 313 6.20 4.03 -8.52
N LYS A 314 6.56 2.74 -8.62
CA LYS A 314 6.07 1.71 -7.71
C LYS A 314 6.81 1.77 -6.39
N MET A 315 6.07 1.85 -5.29
CA MET A 315 6.61 1.92 -3.94
C MET A 315 6.00 0.83 -3.06
N TYR A 316 6.80 0.30 -2.15
CA TYR A 316 6.44 -0.83 -1.32
C TYR A 316 6.73 -0.53 0.15
N LEU A 317 5.91 -1.10 1.02
CA LEU A 317 6.12 -1.13 2.46
C LEU A 317 5.39 -2.32 3.07
N LYS A 318 5.78 -2.71 4.27
CA LYS A 318 5.00 -3.57 5.16
C LYS A 318 4.19 -2.70 6.11
N THR A 319 3.10 -3.22 6.60
CA THR A 319 2.26 -2.58 7.61
C THR A 319 1.83 -3.59 8.67
N ARG A 320 1.35 -3.09 9.81
CA ARG A 320 0.70 -3.92 10.83
C ARG A 320 -0.80 -4.02 10.57
N ALA A 321 -1.51 -4.75 11.42
CA ALA A 321 -2.94 -5.01 11.29
C ALA A 321 -3.82 -3.81 11.65
N ASP A 322 -3.39 -3.00 12.62
CA ASP A 322 -4.17 -1.93 13.21
C ASP A 322 -3.41 -0.59 13.17
N MET A 323 -4.17 0.52 13.29
CA MET A 323 -3.57 1.86 13.42
C MET A 323 -2.80 2.01 14.75
N PRO A 324 -1.69 2.71 14.76
CA PRO A 324 -0.95 3.22 13.60
C PRO A 324 -0.29 2.09 12.82
N TYR A 325 -0.41 2.11 11.50
CA TYR A 325 0.03 1.01 10.63
C TYR A 325 1.54 0.92 10.41
N ARG A 326 2.30 1.88 10.91
CA ARG A 326 3.75 1.94 10.75
C ARG A 326 4.44 0.69 11.29
N VAL A 327 5.37 0.16 10.50
CA VAL A 327 6.37 -0.82 10.93
C VAL A 327 7.77 -0.30 10.60
N TYR A 328 8.80 -0.92 11.17
CA TYR A 328 10.20 -0.55 11.00
C TYR A 328 10.89 -1.62 10.15
N HIS A 329 11.45 -1.20 9.00
CA HIS A 329 12.03 -2.09 8.01
C HIS A 329 13.55 -2.18 8.15
N TYR A 330 14.08 -3.40 8.04
CA TYR A 330 15.51 -3.66 8.06
C TYR A 330 15.88 -4.58 6.92
N GLN A 331 16.95 -4.23 6.19
CA GLN A 331 17.66 -5.16 5.32
C GLN A 331 18.70 -5.87 6.16
N MET A 332 18.69 -7.19 6.14
CA MET A 332 19.73 -8.01 6.75
C MET A 332 20.50 -8.77 5.68
N LYS A 333 21.83 -8.81 5.82
CA LYS A 333 22.72 -9.63 4.99
C LYS A 333 23.56 -10.51 5.90
N MET A 334 23.44 -11.82 5.72
CA MET A 334 24.23 -12.81 6.43
C MET A 334 25.04 -13.64 5.44
N HIS A 335 26.29 -13.91 5.80
CA HIS A 335 27.10 -14.91 5.10
C HIS A 335 27.05 -16.22 5.87
N ILE A 336 26.37 -17.21 5.30
CA ILE A 336 26.16 -18.52 5.91
C ILE A 336 27.03 -19.52 5.19
N PHE A 337 27.84 -20.29 5.95
CA PHE A 337 28.69 -21.33 5.37
C PHE A 337 28.69 -22.60 6.22
N SER A 338 28.95 -23.71 5.58
CA SER A 338 29.11 -25.00 6.24
C SER A 338 30.36 -25.71 5.73
N TYR A 339 31.04 -26.41 6.63
CA TYR A 339 32.17 -27.25 6.28
C TYR A 339 31.74 -28.64 5.82
N LYS A 340 30.49 -29.01 6.07
CA LYS A 340 29.93 -30.32 5.72
C LYS A 340 28.73 -30.17 4.80
N SER A 341 28.47 -31.17 4.00
CA SER A 341 27.21 -31.23 3.20
C SER A 341 26.01 -31.40 4.14
N LEU A 342 25.05 -30.51 4.02
CA LEU A 342 23.85 -30.51 4.88
C LEU A 342 22.72 -31.43 4.42
N GLY A 343 22.88 -32.11 3.27
CA GLY A 343 21.76 -32.85 2.68
C GLY A 343 20.56 -31.93 2.32
N GLU A 344 19.39 -32.50 2.08
CA GLU A 344 18.16 -31.82 1.72
C GLU A 344 17.46 -31.20 2.93
N THR A 345 18.09 -30.30 3.67
CA THR A 345 17.40 -29.59 4.77
C THR A 345 17.39 -28.10 4.51
N GLU A 346 16.16 -27.55 4.49
CA GLU A 346 15.93 -26.10 4.47
C GLU A 346 15.92 -25.60 5.91
N PRO A 347 16.96 -24.88 6.38
CA PRO A 347 16.97 -24.35 7.73
C PRO A 347 15.97 -23.18 7.85
N THR A 348 15.14 -23.20 8.87
CA THR A 348 14.25 -22.11 9.22
C THR A 348 14.86 -21.28 10.34
N PHE A 349 15.10 -20.00 10.08
CA PHE A 349 15.64 -19.07 11.06
C PHE A 349 14.60 -18.06 11.51
N SER A 350 14.73 -17.65 12.76
CA SER A 350 14.10 -16.43 13.26
C SER A 350 15.14 -15.51 13.86
N VAL A 351 14.85 -14.20 13.85
CA VAL A 351 15.67 -13.20 14.52
C VAL A 351 14.86 -12.42 15.53
N THR A 352 15.49 -12.10 16.66
CA THR A 352 14.97 -11.15 17.63
C THR A 352 15.89 -9.95 17.68
N LEU A 353 15.36 -8.76 17.47
CA LEU A 353 16.10 -7.50 17.47
C LEU A 353 16.00 -6.87 18.86
N HIS A 354 17.15 -6.56 19.47
CA HIS A 354 17.22 -5.88 20.76
C HIS A 354 17.77 -4.47 20.55
N GLY A 355 16.99 -3.49 20.93
CA GLY A 355 17.34 -2.09 20.80
C GLY A 355 17.28 -1.32 22.12
N THR A 356 17.46 -0.01 22.05
CA THR A 356 17.48 0.88 23.21
C THR A 356 16.11 1.02 23.89
N ASN A 357 15.01 0.79 23.16
CA ASN A 357 13.65 0.94 23.66
C ASN A 357 12.96 -0.40 23.98
N GLY A 358 13.59 -1.52 23.68
CA GLY A 358 13.02 -2.84 23.90
C GLY A 358 13.46 -3.86 22.84
N GLU A 359 12.73 -4.94 22.77
CA GLU A 359 13.01 -6.02 21.82
C GLU A 359 11.80 -6.33 20.93
N SER A 360 12.07 -6.84 19.74
CA SER A 360 11.03 -7.31 18.83
C SER A 360 10.51 -8.69 19.25
N GLN A 361 9.33 -9.05 18.77
CA GLN A 361 8.94 -10.46 18.73
C GLN A 361 9.93 -11.25 17.85
N PRO A 362 10.02 -12.58 18.00
CA PRO A 362 10.76 -13.41 17.06
C PRO A 362 10.23 -13.23 15.63
N LEU A 363 11.09 -12.80 14.72
CA LEU A 363 10.76 -12.52 13.34
C LEU A 363 11.22 -13.67 12.45
N SER A 364 10.29 -14.36 11.82
CA SER A 364 10.62 -15.45 10.89
C SER A 364 11.31 -14.89 9.64
N LEU A 365 12.42 -15.52 9.25
CA LEU A 365 13.10 -15.24 8.00
C LEU A 365 12.51 -16.14 6.92
N GLU A 366 11.66 -15.59 6.06
CA GLU A 366 11.23 -16.26 4.84
C GLU A 366 12.39 -16.29 3.86
N ILE A 367 13.06 -17.41 3.80
CA ILE A 367 14.13 -17.63 2.83
C ILE A 367 13.45 -18.06 1.53
N LEU A 368 13.24 -17.10 0.64
CA LEU A 368 12.54 -17.29 -0.64
C LEU A 368 13.33 -18.11 -1.68
N GLU A 369 14.58 -18.41 -1.42
CA GLU A 369 15.49 -19.20 -2.28
C GLU A 369 16.34 -20.08 -1.39
N GLN A 370 16.64 -21.26 -1.85
CA GLN A 370 17.58 -22.18 -1.18
C GLN A 370 18.79 -21.39 -0.66
N ILE A 371 19.11 -21.54 0.62
CA ILE A 371 20.34 -20.98 1.17
C ILE A 371 21.47 -21.58 0.38
N SER A 372 21.99 -20.85 -0.58
CA SER A 372 23.24 -21.26 -1.22
C SER A 372 24.36 -21.04 -0.22
N LEU A 373 24.96 -22.11 0.21
CA LEU A 373 26.13 -22.08 1.08
C LEU A 373 27.24 -21.28 0.40
N ASN A 374 28.00 -20.54 1.22
CA ASN A 374 29.07 -19.64 0.78
C ASN A 374 28.61 -18.41 -0.02
N SER A 375 27.34 -18.06 0.06
CA SER A 375 26.80 -16.83 -0.52
C SER A 375 26.25 -15.89 0.56
N THR A 376 26.12 -14.60 0.18
CA THR A 376 25.48 -13.60 1.03
C THR A 376 24.11 -13.28 0.45
N SER A 377 23.06 -13.74 1.11
CA SER A 377 21.69 -13.45 0.71
C SER A 377 21.11 -12.33 1.56
N PRO A 378 20.53 -11.28 0.93
CA PRO A 378 19.80 -10.26 1.65
C PRO A 378 18.34 -10.69 1.87
N PHE A 379 17.76 -10.25 2.99
CA PHE A 379 16.33 -10.38 3.24
C PHE A 379 15.78 -9.19 3.99
N LEU A 380 14.47 -9.02 3.87
CA LEU A 380 13.70 -8.02 4.59
C LEU A 380 13.25 -8.59 5.94
N VAL A 381 13.48 -7.81 6.99
CA VAL A 381 12.92 -8.01 8.31
C VAL A 381 12.18 -6.75 8.70
N TYR A 382 11.05 -6.89 9.38
CA TYR A 382 10.31 -5.74 9.89
C TYR A 382 9.70 -6.06 11.26
N THR A 383 9.63 -5.03 12.10
CA THR A 383 9.04 -5.11 13.44
C THR A 383 7.96 -4.06 13.61
N GLU A 384 6.94 -4.38 14.38
CA GLU A 384 5.83 -3.49 14.71
C GLU A 384 6.20 -2.52 15.85
N GLU A 385 7.17 -2.88 16.69
CA GLU A 385 7.61 -2.09 17.83
C GLU A 385 8.75 -1.15 17.44
N ASP A 386 8.75 0.04 18.02
CA ASP A 386 9.89 0.94 17.99
C ASP A 386 10.95 0.48 19.00
N ILE A 387 11.88 -0.31 18.52
CA ILE A 387 12.98 -0.82 19.35
C ILE A 387 14.10 0.21 19.59
N GLY A 388 14.01 1.40 18.96
CA GLY A 388 15.06 2.41 19.03
C GLY A 388 16.32 2.00 18.26
N ASP A 389 17.50 2.39 18.78
CA ASP A 389 18.77 2.02 18.18
C ASP A 389 19.07 0.54 18.40
N LEU A 390 19.38 -0.19 17.32
CA LEU A 390 19.66 -1.61 17.37
C LEU A 390 21.01 -1.88 18.08
N LEU A 391 20.98 -2.69 19.13
CA LEU A 391 22.12 -3.01 20.00
C LEU A 391 22.64 -4.43 19.82
N ARG A 392 21.74 -5.42 19.77
CA ARG A 392 22.04 -6.85 19.68
C ARG A 392 21.03 -7.57 18.78
N ILE A 393 21.45 -8.67 18.20
CA ILE A 393 20.61 -9.57 17.39
C ILE A 393 20.75 -10.99 17.94
N LYS A 394 19.64 -11.64 18.22
CA LYS A 394 19.56 -13.05 18.49
C LYS A 394 19.08 -13.79 17.24
N LEU A 395 19.88 -14.66 16.70
CA LEU A 395 19.51 -15.57 15.61
C LEU A 395 19.17 -16.92 16.21
N THR A 396 18.01 -17.45 15.87
CA THR A 396 17.53 -18.77 16.31
C THR A 396 17.35 -19.67 15.10
N TRP A 397 17.97 -20.85 15.12
CA TRP A 397 17.61 -21.89 14.19
C TRP A 397 16.45 -22.66 14.77
N GLU A 398 15.25 -22.46 14.21
CA GLU A 398 14.05 -23.16 14.63
C GLU A 398 14.28 -24.68 14.43
N GLY A 399 14.11 -25.45 15.50
CA GLY A 399 14.10 -26.89 15.38
C GLY A 399 12.99 -27.30 14.41
N SER A 400 13.21 -28.35 13.62
CA SER A 400 12.25 -28.82 12.65
C SER A 400 10.88 -28.94 13.33
N SER A 401 9.95 -28.07 12.99
CA SER A 401 8.54 -28.29 13.29
C SER A 401 8.21 -29.62 12.62
N GLN A 402 7.90 -30.64 13.43
CA GLN A 402 7.59 -31.97 12.94
C GLN A 402 6.32 -31.90 12.08
N SER A 403 6.51 -31.65 10.78
CA SER A 403 5.46 -31.94 9.82
C SER A 403 5.30 -33.47 9.78
N TRP A 404 4.08 -33.97 9.63
CA TRP A 404 3.80 -35.40 9.44
C TRP A 404 4.71 -36.04 8.38
N TYR A 405 5.19 -35.28 7.43
CA TYR A 405 6.11 -35.71 6.40
C TYR A 405 7.54 -35.97 6.93
N SER A 406 7.99 -35.22 7.95
CA SER A 406 9.27 -35.44 8.60
C SER A 406 9.21 -36.64 9.54
N LEU A 407 8.08 -36.85 10.23
CA LEU A 407 7.84 -38.05 11.04
C LEU A 407 7.88 -39.34 10.19
N TRP A 408 7.29 -39.31 8.98
CA TRP A 408 7.35 -40.43 8.06
C TRP A 408 8.78 -40.69 7.53
N ARG A 409 9.56 -39.65 7.34
CA ARG A 409 10.96 -39.74 6.90
C ARG A 409 11.84 -40.24 8.04
N GLU A 410 11.62 -39.82 9.26
CA GLU A 410 12.32 -40.31 10.46
C GLU A 410 12.00 -41.79 10.73
N LEU A 411 10.76 -42.24 10.60
CA LEU A 411 10.40 -43.63 10.70
C LEU A 411 11.05 -44.52 9.63
N LYS A 412 11.25 -44.03 8.42
CA LYS A 412 12.03 -44.73 7.39
C LYS A 412 13.52 -44.75 7.67
N SER A 413 14.05 -43.71 8.35
CA SER A 413 15.50 -43.64 8.66
C SER A 413 15.92 -44.51 9.82
N TYR A 414 14.97 -45.00 10.65
CA TYR A 414 15.26 -45.97 11.73
C TYR A 414 15.78 -47.33 11.20
N TRP A 415 15.54 -47.64 9.94
CA TRP A 415 15.97 -48.90 9.29
C TRP A 415 17.28 -48.77 8.51
N PHE A 416 17.74 -47.56 8.28
CA PHE A 416 19.07 -47.30 7.71
C PHE A 416 19.74 -46.28 8.61
N GLN A 417 20.82 -46.70 9.31
CA GLN A 417 21.62 -45.75 10.09
C GLN A 417 22.21 -44.68 9.16
N PRO A 418 21.70 -43.43 9.16
CA PRO A 418 22.44 -42.34 8.59
C PRO A 418 23.40 -41.82 9.64
N ASP A 419 24.61 -41.58 9.19
CA ASP A 419 25.65 -40.86 9.89
C ASP A 419 25.05 -39.70 10.70
N LYS A 420 25.23 -39.74 12.03
CA LYS A 420 24.90 -38.61 12.92
C LYS A 420 25.87 -37.45 12.70
N SER A 421 25.99 -36.96 11.46
CA SER A 421 26.71 -35.73 11.21
C SER A 421 25.84 -34.59 11.74
N SER A 422 26.23 -33.96 12.84
CA SER A 422 25.60 -32.81 13.41
C SER A 422 25.43 -31.75 12.33
N LYS A 423 24.19 -31.38 12.02
CA LYS A 423 23.92 -30.27 11.11
C LYS A 423 24.37 -28.99 11.78
N GLU A 424 25.33 -28.32 11.18
CA GLU A 424 25.96 -27.14 11.75
C GLU A 424 26.22 -26.12 10.66
N LEU A 425 25.78 -24.89 10.92
CA LEU A 425 26.00 -23.73 10.06
C LEU A 425 26.86 -22.72 10.80
N HIS A 426 27.65 -21.96 10.06
CA HIS A 426 28.52 -20.93 10.59
C HIS A 426 28.08 -19.54 10.07
N ILE A 427 27.96 -18.57 10.99
CA ILE A 427 27.61 -17.18 10.70
C ILE A 427 28.53 -16.29 11.52
N ARG A 428 29.40 -15.55 10.86
CA ARG A 428 30.35 -14.66 11.56
C ARG A 428 29.83 -13.26 11.77
N ARG A 429 29.00 -12.78 10.82
CA ARG A 429 28.68 -11.38 10.73
C ARG A 429 27.30 -11.18 10.09
N ILE A 430 26.54 -10.21 10.63
CA ILE A 430 25.28 -9.75 10.07
C ILE A 430 25.43 -8.26 9.76
N ARG A 431 25.13 -7.86 8.53
CA ARG A 431 25.02 -6.46 8.13
C ARG A 431 23.56 -6.06 8.13
N VAL A 432 23.25 -4.93 8.76
CA VAL A 432 21.87 -4.43 8.87
C VAL A 432 21.82 -3.01 8.34
N LYS A 433 20.79 -2.71 7.58
CA LYS A 433 20.42 -1.36 7.16
C LYS A 433 18.99 -1.07 7.58
N SER A 434 18.77 0.00 8.37
CA SER A 434 17.44 0.51 8.67
C SER A 434 16.86 1.26 7.46
N GLY A 435 15.63 0.96 7.09
CA GLY A 435 14.92 1.69 6.03
C GLY A 435 14.55 3.10 6.44
N GLU A 436 14.07 3.27 7.67
CA GLU A 436 13.56 4.55 8.17
C GLU A 436 14.69 5.53 8.52
N THR A 437 15.74 5.05 9.20
CA THR A 437 16.87 5.90 9.61
C THR A 437 18.00 5.93 8.59
N GLN A 438 18.04 5.00 7.64
CA GLN A 438 19.12 4.79 6.67
C GLN A 438 20.48 4.40 7.30
N GLN A 439 20.49 4.11 8.58
CA GLN A 439 21.68 3.71 9.32
C GLN A 439 22.13 2.30 8.89
N LYS A 440 23.43 2.15 8.67
CA LYS A 440 24.06 0.86 8.37
C LYS A 440 24.91 0.44 9.55
N LEU A 441 24.68 -0.78 10.03
CA LEU A 441 25.39 -1.36 11.15
C LEU A 441 25.91 -2.75 10.78
N THR A 442 27.04 -3.13 11.40
CA THR A 442 27.60 -4.48 11.29
C THR A 442 27.66 -5.10 12.66
N PHE A 443 27.13 -6.30 12.79
CA PHE A 443 27.11 -7.11 14.01
C PHE A 443 28.00 -8.32 13.83
N CYS A 444 28.79 -8.60 14.84
CA CYS A 444 29.71 -9.74 14.90
C CYS A 444 29.20 -10.73 15.95
N ALA A 445 29.53 -12.00 15.81
CA ALA A 445 29.22 -12.99 16.83
C ALA A 445 29.78 -12.52 18.17
N GLU A 446 28.97 -12.59 19.22
CA GLU A 446 29.35 -12.14 20.58
C GLU A 446 30.58 -12.90 21.09
N ASP A 447 30.60 -14.20 20.86
CA ASP A 447 31.78 -15.03 21.04
C ASP A 447 32.40 -15.38 19.68
N LEU A 448 33.62 -14.95 19.45
CA LEU A 448 34.31 -15.12 18.20
C LEU A 448 34.65 -16.57 17.89
N GLN A 449 34.69 -17.43 18.91
CA GLN A 449 34.95 -18.85 18.78
C GLN A 449 33.65 -19.64 18.56
N LEU A 450 32.50 -19.06 18.92
CA LEU A 450 31.14 -19.61 18.74
C LEU A 450 30.44 -18.93 17.56
N THR A 451 30.82 -19.30 16.35
CA THR A 451 30.18 -18.84 15.12
C THR A 451 29.21 -19.87 14.54
N ASN A 452 29.12 -21.02 15.18
CA ASN A 452 28.30 -22.15 14.75
C ASN A 452 26.93 -22.14 15.41
N ILE A 453 25.92 -22.51 14.63
CA ILE A 453 24.56 -22.70 15.07
C ILE A 453 24.05 -24.06 14.58
N SER A 454 23.31 -24.74 15.44
CA SER A 454 22.65 -26.02 15.15
C SER A 454 21.14 -25.91 15.41
N PRO A 455 20.30 -26.84 14.89
CA PRO A 455 18.87 -26.81 15.09
C PRO A 455 18.49 -26.71 16.58
N GLY A 456 17.58 -25.78 16.89
CA GLY A 456 17.09 -25.54 18.26
C GLY A 456 17.99 -24.63 19.10
N ASN A 457 19.06 -24.09 18.56
CA ASN A 457 19.99 -23.24 19.28
C ASN A 457 19.97 -21.78 18.80
N ASP A 458 20.46 -20.91 19.67
CA ASP A 458 20.59 -19.47 19.45
C ASP A 458 22.04 -19.07 19.22
N LEU A 459 22.24 -18.01 18.45
CA LEU A 459 23.51 -17.34 18.27
C LEU A 459 23.32 -15.83 18.43
N TRP A 460 24.15 -15.21 19.28
CA TRP A 460 24.07 -13.79 19.60
C TRP A 460 25.09 -12.98 18.84
N PHE A 461 24.67 -11.79 18.39
CA PHE A 461 25.48 -10.81 17.67
C PHE A 461 25.44 -9.45 18.35
N VAL A 462 26.57 -8.80 18.46
CA VAL A 462 26.75 -7.45 19.01
C VAL A 462 27.44 -6.57 17.97
N LYS A 463 27.36 -5.25 18.14
CA LYS A 463 28.05 -4.32 17.23
C LYS A 463 29.55 -4.69 17.17
N CYS A 464 30.09 -4.82 15.96
CA CYS A 464 31.51 -5.11 15.79
C CYS A 464 32.37 -4.00 16.39
N ARG A 465 33.41 -4.36 17.16
CA ARG A 465 34.36 -3.39 17.71
C ARG A 465 35.31 -2.91 16.60
N ASN A 466 35.73 -1.64 16.66
CA ASN A 466 36.76 -1.10 15.78
C ASN A 466 38.07 -1.86 16.01
N GLY A 467 38.63 -2.51 15.00
CA GLY A 467 39.87 -3.30 15.10
C GLY A 467 39.73 -4.77 14.65
N TRP A 468 38.58 -5.19 14.14
CA TRP A 468 38.43 -6.55 13.59
C TRP A 468 39.33 -6.73 12.38
N PRO A 469 40.13 -7.83 12.30
CA PRO A 469 41.06 -8.03 11.20
C PRO A 469 40.34 -8.05 9.86
N LYS A 470 40.71 -7.13 8.98
CA LYS A 470 40.51 -7.27 7.54
C LYS A 470 41.07 -8.60 7.14
N LYS A 471 40.28 -9.40 6.38
CA LYS A 471 40.66 -10.68 5.78
C LYS A 471 42.12 -11.11 6.11
N THR A 472 42.33 -11.98 7.07
CA THR A 472 43.56 -12.73 7.12
C THR A 472 43.56 -13.66 5.93
N GLU A 473 44.55 -13.47 5.08
CA GLU A 473 44.93 -14.32 3.99
C GLU A 473 44.94 -15.80 4.39
N GLN A 474 44.61 -16.61 3.43
CA GLN A 474 44.71 -18.05 3.45
C GLN A 474 45.91 -18.50 4.28
N ALA A 475 45.66 -19.21 5.35
CA ALA A 475 46.70 -19.98 5.99
C ALA A 475 47.25 -20.98 4.95
N HIS A 476 48.47 -20.77 4.52
CA HIS A 476 49.23 -21.74 3.72
C HIS A 476 49.21 -23.09 4.45
N MET A 477 48.66 -24.09 3.83
CA MET A 477 48.95 -25.46 4.21
C MET A 477 50.45 -25.69 4.06
N PRO A 478 51.14 -26.27 5.04
CA PRO A 478 52.51 -26.68 4.87
C PRO A 478 52.58 -27.78 3.79
N PRO A 479 53.63 -27.80 2.96
CA PRO A 479 53.76 -28.82 1.93
C PRO A 479 53.94 -30.20 2.59
N SER A 480 53.12 -31.16 2.14
CA SER A 480 53.29 -32.57 2.51
C SER A 480 54.68 -33.04 2.20
N ALA A 481 55.36 -33.50 3.22
CA ALA A 481 56.65 -34.21 3.08
C ALA A 481 56.48 -35.43 2.18
N ARG A 482 57.18 -35.45 1.05
CA ARG A 482 57.45 -36.68 0.29
C ARG A 482 58.39 -37.52 1.12
N MET A 483 57.97 -38.71 1.45
CA MET A 483 58.93 -39.77 1.85
C MET A 483 59.34 -40.61 0.63
N PRO A 484 60.53 -41.21 0.70
CA PRO A 484 61.27 -41.76 -0.43
C PRO A 484 60.66 -42.98 -1.10
#